data_3db184581c61ba043cc5d740473be9a8
#
_entry.id   3db184581c61ba043cc5d740473be9a8
#
_cell.length_a   1.000
_cell.length_b   1.000
_cell.length_c   1.000
_cell.angle_alpha   90.00
_cell.angle_beta   90.00
_cell.angle_gamma   90.00
#
_symmetry.space_group_name_H-M   'P 1'
#
loop_
_entity.id
_entity.type
_entity.pdbx_description
1 polymer ?
#
loop_
_entity_poly.entity_id
_entity_poly.type
_entity_poly.pdbx_seq_one_letter_code
_entity_poly.pdbx_strand_id
1 'polypeptide(L)'
;MNLYKDIEKIKNQRINYIDSFDPNKLSEEELINANQNKNLQTIRVHKFLTHNGLIGKVVTARFLTTINLDENSRFIDLNKRQIQSIIEYV
;
A
#
# COMPACT_ATOMS: atom_id res chain seq x y z
N MET A 1 15.19 7.79 25.39
CA MET A 1 14.57 7.30 24.15
C MET A 1 15.00 5.85 23.92
N ASN A 2 14.07 4.96 23.73
CA ASN A 2 14.37 3.56 23.47
C ASN A 2 14.17 3.26 21.99
N LEU A 3 15.26 3.13 21.23
CA LEU A 3 15.25 2.88 19.79
C LEU A 3 14.50 1.59 19.43
N TYR A 4 14.57 0.57 20.26
CA TYR A 4 13.88 -0.69 20.02
C TYR A 4 12.36 -0.53 20.06
N LYS A 5 11.83 0.27 20.99
CA LYS A 5 10.39 0.55 21.07
C LYS A 5 9.90 1.34 19.88
N ASP A 6 10.68 2.31 19.40
CA ASP A 6 10.32 3.10 18.22
C ASP A 6 10.31 2.24 16.96
N ILE A 7 11.29 1.34 16.79
CA ILE A 7 11.36 0.40 15.67
C ILE A 7 10.18 -0.57 15.73
N GLU A 8 9.83 -1.09 16.89
CA GLU A 8 8.68 -1.98 17.06
C GLU A 8 7.36 -1.29 16.72
N LYS A 9 7.17 -0.04 17.14
CA LYS A 9 5.97 0.75 16.83
C LYS A 9 5.81 0.93 15.33
N ILE A 10 6.90 1.28 14.63
CA ILE A 10 6.88 1.44 13.18
C ILE A 10 6.55 0.12 12.50
N LYS A 11 7.20 -0.97 12.91
CA LYS A 11 6.93 -2.31 12.39
C LYS A 11 5.49 -2.72 12.59
N ASN A 12 4.95 -2.53 13.79
CA ASN A 12 3.57 -2.88 14.12
C ASN A 12 2.58 -2.03 13.32
N GLN A 13 2.85 -0.74 13.16
CA GLN A 13 2.02 0.13 12.34
C GLN A 13 1.95 -0.34 10.89
N ARG A 14 3.09 -0.74 10.31
CA ARG A 14 3.16 -1.24 8.94
C ARG A 14 2.40 -2.55 8.79
N ILE A 15 2.61 -3.51 9.71
CA ILE A 15 1.91 -4.79 9.71
C ILE A 15 0.41 -4.59 9.85
N ASN A 16 -0.02 -3.77 10.80
CA ASN A 16 -1.42 -3.48 11.03
C ASN A 16 -2.08 -2.83 9.81
N TYR A 17 -1.37 -1.92 9.15
CA TYR A 17 -1.88 -1.28 7.95
C TYR A 17 -2.07 -2.30 6.81
N ILE A 18 -1.09 -3.17 6.58
CA ILE A 18 -1.16 -4.22 5.56
C ILE A 18 -2.30 -5.19 5.88
N ASP A 19 -2.44 -5.59 7.13
CA ASP A 19 -3.47 -6.53 7.57
C ASP A 19 -4.88 -5.93 7.53
N SER A 20 -4.99 -4.60 7.58
CA SER A 20 -6.28 -3.90 7.53
C SER A 20 -6.88 -3.81 6.13
N PHE A 21 -6.15 -4.20 5.10
CA PHE A 21 -6.63 -4.07 3.73
C PHE A 21 -7.93 -4.84 3.50
N ASP A 22 -8.93 -4.12 3.01
CA ASP A 22 -10.21 -4.68 2.60
C ASP A 22 -10.61 -3.99 1.29
N PRO A 23 -10.67 -4.72 0.14
CA PRO A 23 -10.98 -4.10 -1.14
C PRO A 23 -12.36 -3.43 -1.17
N ASN A 24 -13.29 -3.84 -0.29
CA ASN A 24 -14.62 -3.23 -0.21
C ASN A 24 -14.64 -1.92 0.59
N LYS A 25 -13.60 -1.64 1.35
CA LYS A 25 -13.53 -0.48 2.25
C LYS A 25 -12.41 0.49 1.92
N LEU A 26 -11.51 0.12 1.03
CA LEU A 26 -10.37 0.95 0.68
C LEU A 26 -10.84 2.27 0.06
N SER A 27 -10.32 3.39 0.56
CA SER A 27 -10.66 4.72 0.08
C SER A 27 -9.42 5.42 -0.46
N GLU A 28 -9.64 6.42 -1.31
CA GLU A 28 -8.60 7.32 -1.80
C GLU A 28 -7.84 7.97 -0.65
N GLU A 29 -8.57 8.39 0.37
CA GLU A 29 -8.02 9.05 1.55
C GLU A 29 -7.02 8.18 2.30
N GLU A 30 -7.30 6.88 2.44
CA GLU A 30 -6.36 5.93 3.04
C GLU A 30 -5.05 5.84 2.25
N LEU A 31 -5.13 5.81 0.92
CA LEU A 31 -3.94 5.74 0.07
C LEU A 31 -3.15 7.04 0.12
N ILE A 32 -3.83 8.19 0.17
CA ILE A 32 -3.19 9.50 0.33
C ILE A 32 -2.45 9.55 1.67
N ASN A 33 -3.09 9.09 2.74
CA ASN A 33 -2.47 9.05 4.06
C ASN A 33 -1.21 8.17 4.07
N ALA A 34 -1.25 7.00 3.44
CA ALA A 34 -0.09 6.12 3.33
C ALA A 34 1.03 6.78 2.49
N ASN A 35 0.67 7.47 1.42
CA ASN A 35 1.61 8.18 0.57
C ASN A 35 2.38 9.27 1.36
N GLN A 36 1.73 9.90 2.32
CA GLN A 36 2.28 11.01 3.09
C GLN A 36 2.83 10.60 4.46
N ASN A 37 2.59 9.38 4.91
CA ASN A 37 3.03 8.91 6.21
C ASN A 37 4.42 8.27 6.09
N LYS A 38 5.41 8.81 6.78
CA LYS A 38 6.80 8.34 6.73
C LYS A 38 6.95 6.86 7.08
N ASN A 39 6.10 6.33 7.92
CA ASN A 39 6.17 4.93 8.35
C ASN A 39 5.48 3.98 7.37
N LEU A 40 4.55 4.47 6.57
CA LEU A 40 3.76 3.67 5.63
C LEU A 40 4.19 3.85 4.16
N GLN A 41 4.78 4.99 3.81
CA GLN A 41 5.09 5.34 2.41
C GLN A 41 6.11 4.42 1.73
N THR A 42 6.89 3.66 2.49
CA THR A 42 7.87 2.72 1.96
C THR A 42 7.31 1.31 1.77
N ILE A 43 6.06 1.06 2.13
CA ILE A 43 5.38 -0.22 1.87
C ILE A 43 5.14 -0.35 0.38
N ARG A 44 5.39 -1.54 -0.17
CA ARG A 44 5.12 -1.82 -1.58
C ARG A 44 3.62 -1.93 -1.81
N VAL A 45 3.12 -1.25 -2.82
CA VAL A 45 1.69 -1.27 -3.18
C VAL A 45 1.22 -2.69 -3.50
N HIS A 46 2.01 -3.42 -4.27
CA HIS A 46 1.72 -4.80 -4.63
C HIS A 46 1.53 -5.69 -3.40
N LYS A 47 2.43 -5.57 -2.42
CA LYS A 47 2.35 -6.35 -1.17
C LYS A 47 1.06 -6.04 -0.41
N PHE A 48 0.71 -4.75 -0.30
CA PHE A 48 -0.51 -4.33 0.39
C PHE A 48 -1.76 -4.92 -0.26
N LEU A 49 -1.84 -4.86 -1.59
CA LEU A 49 -3.03 -5.30 -2.32
C LEU A 49 -3.18 -6.83 -2.37
N THR A 50 -2.08 -7.57 -2.27
CA THR A 50 -2.11 -9.04 -2.46
C THR A 50 -1.85 -9.85 -1.19
N HIS A 51 -1.57 -9.19 -0.07
CA HIS A 51 -1.16 -9.85 1.17
C HIS A 51 -2.19 -10.87 1.69
N ASN A 52 -3.48 -10.51 1.65
CA ASN A 52 -4.54 -11.37 2.19
C ASN A 52 -5.10 -12.39 1.19
N GLY A 53 -4.57 -12.42 -0.03
CA GLY A 53 -4.98 -13.37 -1.05
C GLY A 53 -6.32 -13.08 -1.73
N LEU A 54 -7.01 -11.99 -1.38
CA LEU A 54 -8.27 -11.61 -2.02
C LEU A 54 -8.08 -11.12 -3.46
N ILE A 55 -6.91 -10.55 -3.75
CA ILE A 55 -6.56 -10.09 -5.09
C ILE A 55 -5.27 -10.83 -5.49
N GLY A 56 -5.25 -11.38 -6.71
CA GLY A 56 -4.15 -12.19 -7.20
C GLY A 56 -2.87 -11.38 -7.48
N LYS A 57 -1.71 -11.99 -7.22
CA LYS A 57 -0.40 -11.35 -7.39
C LYS A 57 -0.08 -11.03 -8.85
N VAL A 58 -0.33 -11.97 -9.76
CA VAL A 58 -0.02 -11.80 -11.18
C VAL A 58 -0.90 -10.73 -11.81
N VAL A 59 -2.19 -10.77 -11.51
CA VAL A 59 -3.17 -9.80 -12.03
C VAL A 59 -2.82 -8.40 -11.54
N THR A 60 -2.47 -8.26 -10.26
CA THR A 60 -2.09 -6.98 -9.66
C THR A 60 -0.81 -6.42 -10.27
N ALA A 61 0.20 -7.27 -10.48
CA ALA A 61 1.43 -6.85 -11.14
C ALA A 61 1.16 -6.31 -12.56
N ARG A 62 0.31 -6.98 -13.31
CA ARG A 62 -0.10 -6.53 -14.66
C ARG A 62 -0.85 -5.21 -14.61
N PHE A 63 -1.77 -5.07 -13.65
CA PHE A 63 -2.50 -3.82 -13.46
C PHE A 63 -1.55 -2.66 -13.16
N LEU A 64 -0.61 -2.85 -12.24
CA LEU A 64 0.35 -1.80 -11.88
C LEU A 64 1.18 -1.34 -13.09
N THR A 65 1.57 -2.27 -13.96
CA THR A 65 2.27 -1.94 -15.21
C THR A 65 1.44 -0.99 -16.09
N THR A 66 0.12 -1.14 -16.12
CA THR A 66 -0.76 -0.27 -16.94
C THR A 66 -0.81 1.16 -16.45
N ILE A 67 -0.44 1.42 -15.20
CA ILE A 67 -0.41 2.77 -14.62
C ILE A 67 1.02 3.25 -14.34
N ASN A 68 2.01 2.70 -15.04
CA ASN A 68 3.42 3.05 -14.96
C ASN A 68 4.06 2.74 -13.60
N LEU A 69 3.59 1.69 -12.94
CA LEU A 69 4.15 1.16 -11.70
C LEU A 69 4.59 -0.28 -11.92
N ASP A 70 5.22 -0.87 -10.91
CA ASP A 70 5.62 -2.28 -10.89
C ASP A 70 5.47 -2.88 -9.49
N GLU A 71 5.88 -4.14 -9.33
CA GLU A 71 5.80 -4.85 -8.05
C GLU A 71 6.66 -4.21 -6.95
N ASN A 72 7.65 -3.40 -7.32
CA ASN A 72 8.56 -2.75 -6.37
C ASN A 72 8.12 -1.33 -6.03
N SER A 73 7.11 -0.79 -6.72
CA SER A 73 6.61 0.56 -6.45
C SER A 73 6.00 0.65 -5.04
N ARG A 74 6.27 1.76 -4.37
CA ARG A 74 5.85 2.00 -3.00
C ARG A 74 4.80 3.10 -2.96
N PHE A 75 4.11 3.25 -1.81
CA PHE A 75 3.10 4.30 -1.66
C PHE A 75 3.66 5.69 -1.95
N ILE A 76 4.92 5.96 -1.61
CA ILE A 76 5.55 7.26 -1.90
C ILE A 76 5.62 7.55 -3.40
N ASP A 77 5.65 6.53 -4.24
CA ASP A 77 5.76 6.67 -5.70
C ASP A 77 4.43 7.03 -6.37
N LEU A 78 3.32 6.98 -5.64
CA LEU A 78 1.99 7.20 -6.19
C LEU A 78 1.68 8.68 -6.39
N ASN A 79 1.13 9.01 -7.57
CA ASN A 79 0.48 10.29 -7.79
C ASN A 79 -1.04 10.14 -7.62
N LYS A 80 -1.77 11.26 -7.67
CA LYS A 80 -3.21 11.28 -7.46
C LYS A 80 -3.96 10.41 -8.46
N ARG A 81 -3.56 10.44 -9.73
CA ARG A 81 -4.20 9.64 -10.79
C ARG A 81 -4.00 8.15 -10.56
N GLN A 82 -2.80 7.74 -10.15
CA GLN A 82 -2.51 6.35 -9.82
C GLN A 82 -3.31 5.86 -8.62
N ILE A 83 -3.45 6.69 -7.60
CA ILE A 83 -4.29 6.39 -6.44
C ILE A 83 -5.74 6.13 -6.86
N GLN A 84 -6.30 7.00 -7.70
CA GLN A 84 -7.65 6.83 -8.23
C GLN A 84 -7.81 5.54 -9.03
N SER A 85 -6.81 5.21 -9.85
CA SER A 85 -6.81 3.98 -10.63
C SER A 85 -6.79 2.73 -9.75
N ILE A 86 -6.05 2.76 -8.65
CA ILE A 86 -6.01 1.66 -7.68
C ILE A 86 -7.38 1.48 -7.03
N ILE A 87 -8.04 2.54 -6.63
CA ILE A 87 -9.38 2.49 -6.04
C ILE A 87 -10.38 1.87 -7.02
N GLU A 88 -10.30 2.20 -8.29
CA GLU A 88 -11.16 1.63 -9.32
C GLU A 88 -10.86 0.15 -9.57
N TYR A 89 -9.60 -0.25 -9.41
CA TYR A 89 -9.17 -1.64 -9.63
C TYR A 89 -9.68 -2.58 -8.54
N VAL A 90 -9.63 -2.14 -7.28
CA VAL A 90 -10.06 -3.00 -6.14
C VAL A 90 -11.61 -3.04 -5.96
#